data_7327cdcf52d0a39e0aa34096f622e246
#
_entry.id   7327cdcf52d0a39e0aa34096f622e246
#
_cell.length_a   1.000
_cell.length_b   1.000
_cell.length_c   1.000
_cell.angle_alpha   90.00
_cell.angle_beta   90.00
_cell.angle_gamma   90.00
#
_symmetry.space_group_name_H-M   'P 1'
#
loop_
_entity.id
_entity.type
_entity.pdbx_description
1 polymer ?
#
loop_
_entity_poly.entity_id
_entity_poly.type
_entity_poly.pdbx_seq_one_letter_code
_entity_poly.pdbx_strand_id
1 'polypeptide(L)'
;MALCEFAHAYLLLFIFKIINYEVGKIEQGKFIEERNVMCYIACIYSAGGVVKNNKIHHEALTKQVDMMFPVEMKKPVKVTIETCKRIAKYYTDICEASYYTAKCMYETDPVNFVFA
;
A
#
# COMPACT_ATOMS: atom_id res chain seq x y z
N MET A 1 1.04 -5.44 -13.47
CA MET A 1 -0.32 -4.99 -13.32
C MET A 1 -0.76 -4.03 -14.39
N ALA A 2 -0.84 -4.56 -15.60
CA ALA A 2 -1.33 -3.80 -16.75
C ALA A 2 -2.75 -3.26 -16.51
N LEU A 3 -3.57 -4.03 -15.80
CA LEU A 3 -4.93 -3.63 -15.44
C LEU A 3 -4.96 -2.42 -14.51
N CYS A 4 -3.96 -2.27 -13.68
CA CYS A 4 -3.86 -1.15 -12.76
C CYS A 4 -3.48 0.14 -13.50
N GLU A 5 -2.50 0.06 -14.38
CA GLU A 5 -2.13 1.17 -15.23
C GLU A 5 -3.26 1.54 -16.17
N PHE A 6 -3.98 0.55 -16.67
CA PHE A 6 -5.12 0.75 -17.52
C PHE A 6 -6.28 1.39 -16.77
N ALA A 7 -6.57 0.92 -15.56
CA ALA A 7 -7.56 1.52 -14.69
C ALA A 7 -7.15 2.95 -14.35
N HIS A 8 -5.86 3.19 -14.15
CA HIS A 8 -5.33 4.52 -13.89
C HIS A 8 -5.55 5.45 -15.09
N ALA A 9 -5.40 4.95 -16.31
CA ALA A 9 -5.56 5.75 -17.51
C ALA A 9 -7.02 6.00 -17.89
N TYR A 10 -7.89 5.02 -17.72
CA TYR A 10 -9.26 5.10 -18.21
C TYR A 10 -10.32 5.29 -17.13
N LEU A 11 -10.11 4.72 -15.97
CA LEU A 11 -11.06 4.81 -14.88
C LEU A 11 -10.78 5.99 -13.96
N LEU A 12 -9.64 6.65 -14.14
CA LEU A 12 -9.26 7.80 -13.35
C LEU A 12 -10.30 8.92 -13.39
N LEU A 13 -10.92 9.14 -14.52
CA LEU A 13 -11.92 10.21 -14.65
C LEU A 13 -13.28 9.82 -14.07
N PHE A 14 -13.59 8.53 -14.06
CA PHE A 14 -14.92 8.06 -13.63
C PHE A 14 -14.92 7.50 -12.22
N ILE A 15 -13.96 6.65 -11.89
CA ILE A 15 -13.85 6.01 -10.59
C ILE A 15 -12.97 6.83 -9.65
N PHE A 16 -12.20 7.77 -10.18
CA PHE A 16 -11.27 8.62 -9.43
C PHE A 16 -11.91 9.28 -8.21
N LYS A 17 -13.12 9.81 -8.35
CA LYS A 17 -13.81 10.45 -7.22
C LYS A 17 -14.19 9.46 -6.14
N ILE A 18 -14.66 8.27 -6.52
CA ILE A 18 -15.07 7.24 -5.57
C ILE A 18 -13.85 6.62 -4.91
N ILE A 19 -12.84 6.26 -5.70
CA ILE A 19 -11.61 5.66 -5.19
C ILE A 19 -10.83 6.66 -4.35
N ASN A 20 -10.73 7.92 -4.76
CA ASN A 20 -10.07 8.95 -3.95
C ASN A 20 -10.75 9.15 -2.61
N TYR A 21 -12.08 9.11 -2.58
CA TYR A 21 -12.81 9.24 -1.33
C TYR A 21 -12.49 8.07 -0.40
N GLU A 22 -12.49 6.85 -0.91
CA GLU A 22 -12.21 5.65 -0.13
C GLU A 22 -10.73 5.54 0.24
N VAL A 23 -9.83 5.91 -0.66
CA VAL A 23 -8.39 5.93 -0.40
C VAL A 23 -8.05 7.01 0.64
N GLY A 24 -8.73 8.15 0.60
CA GLY A 24 -8.58 9.18 1.63
C GLY A 24 -8.92 8.66 3.02
N LYS A 25 -9.88 7.73 3.12
CA LYS A 25 -10.22 7.08 4.38
C LYS A 25 -9.10 6.16 4.88
N ILE A 26 -8.30 5.59 4.02
CA ILE A 26 -7.16 4.74 4.40
C ILE A 26 -6.15 5.53 5.22
N GLU A 27 -5.84 6.75 4.83
CA GLU A 27 -4.95 7.63 5.61
C GLU A 27 -5.53 7.97 6.97
N GLN A 28 -6.85 7.94 7.12
CA GLN A 28 -7.53 8.11 8.38
C GLN A 28 -7.69 6.80 9.17
N GLY A 29 -7.13 5.70 8.67
CA GLY A 29 -7.19 4.40 9.30
C GLY A 29 -8.46 3.62 9.00
N LYS A 30 -9.25 4.05 8.05
CA LYS A 30 -10.49 3.37 7.67
C LYS A 30 -10.23 2.47 6.46
N PHE A 31 -9.90 1.23 6.74
CA PHE A 31 -9.64 0.22 5.70
C PHE A 31 -10.95 -0.46 5.31
N ILE A 32 -11.41 -0.16 4.11
CA ILE A 32 -12.65 -0.70 3.55
C ILE A 32 -12.32 -1.99 2.82
N GLU A 33 -12.98 -3.08 3.21
CA GLU A 33 -12.74 -4.41 2.62
C GLU A 33 -13.49 -4.57 1.30
N GLU A 34 -13.21 -3.72 0.33
CA GLU A 34 -13.72 -3.86 -1.02
C GLU A 34 -12.59 -4.20 -1.98
N ARG A 35 -12.89 -5.09 -2.93
CA ARG A 35 -11.89 -5.57 -3.88
C ARG A 35 -11.21 -4.42 -4.63
N ASN A 36 -11.97 -3.41 -5.02
CA ASN A 36 -11.43 -2.25 -5.73
C ASN A 36 -10.41 -1.48 -4.90
N VAL A 37 -10.67 -1.33 -3.59
CA VAL A 37 -9.76 -0.66 -2.67
C VAL A 37 -8.49 -1.49 -2.48
N MET A 38 -8.64 -2.79 -2.29
CA MET A 38 -7.51 -3.71 -2.13
C MET A 38 -6.58 -3.66 -3.35
N CYS A 39 -7.15 -3.74 -4.54
CA CYS A 39 -6.38 -3.73 -5.77
C CYS A 39 -5.79 -2.35 -6.07
N TYR A 40 -6.43 -1.29 -5.63
CA TYR A 40 -5.87 0.05 -5.75
C TYR A 40 -4.61 0.19 -4.90
N ILE A 41 -4.61 -0.35 -3.69
CA ILE A 41 -3.42 -0.36 -2.84
C ILE A 41 -2.29 -1.14 -3.51
N ALA A 42 -2.59 -2.32 -4.07
CA ALA A 42 -1.62 -3.10 -4.82
C ALA A 42 -1.08 -2.32 -6.02
N CYS A 43 -1.92 -1.52 -6.65
CA CYS A 43 -1.56 -0.66 -7.78
C CYS A 43 -0.55 0.41 -7.36
N ILE A 44 -0.81 1.09 -6.26
CA ILE A 44 0.10 2.09 -5.72
C ILE A 44 1.46 1.46 -5.40
N TYR A 45 1.46 0.30 -4.76
CA TYR A 45 2.69 -0.42 -4.46
C TYR A 45 3.42 -0.87 -5.73
N SER A 46 2.69 -1.27 -6.75
CA SER A 46 3.27 -1.62 -8.04
C SER A 46 3.95 -0.42 -8.70
N ALA A 47 3.29 0.73 -8.68
CA ALA A 47 3.84 1.96 -9.23
C ALA A 47 5.13 2.37 -8.52
N GLY A 48 5.22 2.14 -7.22
CA GLY A 48 6.42 2.41 -6.43
C GLY A 48 7.49 1.33 -6.51
N GLY A 49 7.27 0.27 -7.29
CA GLY A 49 8.22 -0.83 -7.41
C GLY A 49 8.21 -1.81 -6.24
N VAL A 50 7.26 -1.67 -5.34
CA VAL A 50 7.11 -2.57 -4.18
C VAL A 50 6.47 -3.90 -4.58
N VAL A 51 5.51 -3.86 -5.48
CA VAL A 51 4.90 -5.05 -6.05
C VAL A 51 5.51 -5.32 -7.42
N LYS A 52 6.13 -6.50 -7.56
CA LYS A 52 6.71 -6.97 -8.80
C LYS A 52 6.50 -8.47 -8.90
N ASN A 53 6.15 -8.96 -10.09
CA ASN A 53 5.95 -10.39 -10.34
C ASN A 53 4.95 -11.00 -9.35
N ASN A 54 3.90 -10.26 -9.06
CA ASN A 54 2.83 -10.68 -8.16
C ASN A 54 3.29 -10.94 -6.72
N LYS A 55 4.34 -10.25 -6.29
CA LYS A 55 4.89 -10.36 -4.92
C LYS A 55 5.25 -8.99 -4.37
N ILE A 56 5.17 -8.89 -3.04
CA ILE A 56 5.59 -7.68 -2.32
C ILE A 56 7.08 -7.82 -1.99
N HIS A 57 7.85 -6.83 -2.42
CA HIS A 57 9.29 -6.76 -2.15
C HIS A 57 9.54 -5.75 -1.05
N HIS A 58 9.71 -6.24 0.17
CA HIS A 58 9.87 -5.40 1.36
C HIS A 58 11.15 -4.56 1.32
N GLU A 59 12.18 -5.05 0.64
CA GLU A 59 13.41 -4.27 0.44
C GLU A 59 13.15 -2.97 -0.32
N ALA A 60 12.23 -3.00 -1.29
CA ALA A 60 11.87 -1.82 -2.04
C ALA A 60 11.16 -0.79 -1.15
N LEU A 61 10.29 -1.26 -0.24
CA LEU A 61 9.66 -0.39 0.76
C LEU A 61 10.72 0.28 1.65
N THR A 62 11.67 -0.49 2.14
CA THR A 62 12.74 0.01 2.99
C THR A 62 13.57 1.06 2.27
N LYS A 63 13.89 0.83 0.99
CA LYS A 63 14.62 1.79 0.18
C LYS A 63 13.84 3.10 0.00
N GLN A 64 12.55 3.01 -0.21
CA GLN A 64 11.72 4.22 -0.34
C GLN A 64 11.72 5.04 0.94
N VAL A 65 11.67 4.37 2.08
CA VAL A 65 11.74 5.05 3.37
C VAL A 65 13.07 5.79 3.50
N ASP A 66 14.17 5.15 3.14
CA ASP A 66 15.50 5.79 3.20
C ASP A 66 15.62 7.00 2.28
N MET A 67 14.98 6.93 1.12
CA MET A 67 15.10 7.98 0.10
C MET A 67 14.14 9.15 0.31
N MET A 68 12.94 8.88 0.83
CA MET A 68 11.84 9.83 0.75
C MET A 68 11.31 10.30 2.10
N PHE A 69 11.56 9.58 3.17
CA PHE A 69 10.99 9.91 4.47
C PHE A 69 11.91 10.81 5.29
N PRO A 70 11.35 11.68 6.14
CA PRO A 70 12.15 12.43 7.11
C PRO A 70 12.95 11.52 8.03
N VAL A 71 14.11 11.99 8.47
CA VAL A 71 15.04 11.19 9.28
C VAL A 71 14.36 10.60 10.51
N GLU A 72 13.55 11.39 11.19
CA GLU A 72 12.87 11.01 12.43
C GLU A 72 11.82 9.91 12.23
N MET A 73 11.34 9.73 11.00
CA MET A 73 10.36 8.70 10.67
C MET A 73 10.98 7.40 10.16
N LYS A 74 12.24 7.45 9.72
CA LYS A 74 12.86 6.30 9.06
C LYS A 74 12.90 5.07 9.95
N LYS A 75 13.40 5.20 11.16
CA LYS A 75 13.54 4.06 12.06
C LYS A 75 12.19 3.44 12.45
N PRO A 76 11.21 4.22 12.93
CA PRO A 76 9.92 3.63 13.31
C PRO A 76 9.20 3.00 12.11
N VAL A 77 9.26 3.59 10.92
CA VAL A 77 8.62 3.03 9.74
C VAL A 77 9.30 1.74 9.31
N LYS A 78 10.63 1.65 9.37
CA LYS A 78 11.36 0.41 9.06
C LYS A 78 11.00 -0.71 10.03
N VAL A 79 10.84 -0.41 11.31
CA VAL A 79 10.39 -1.38 12.32
C VAL A 79 9.00 -1.90 11.95
N THR A 80 8.11 -1.02 11.52
CA THR A 80 6.76 -1.37 11.10
C THR A 80 6.78 -2.29 9.88
N ILE A 81 7.61 -1.99 8.90
CA ILE A 81 7.77 -2.83 7.71
C ILE A 81 8.21 -4.24 8.11
N GLU A 82 9.20 -4.36 8.98
CA GLU A 82 9.66 -5.66 9.47
C GLU A 82 8.58 -6.40 10.25
N THR A 83 7.85 -5.69 11.09
CA THR A 83 6.76 -6.29 11.88
C THR A 83 5.67 -6.86 10.99
N CYS A 84 5.33 -6.17 9.92
CA CYS A 84 4.24 -6.55 9.02
C CYS A 84 4.67 -7.40 7.83
N LYS A 85 5.95 -7.68 7.71
CA LYS A 85 6.52 -8.43 6.59
C LYS A 85 5.87 -9.80 6.39
N ARG A 86 5.55 -10.49 7.49
CA ARG A 86 4.96 -11.84 7.44
C ARG A 86 3.54 -11.87 6.88
N ILE A 87 2.83 -10.74 6.92
CA ILE A 87 1.42 -10.70 6.52
C ILE A 87 1.25 -11.14 5.06
N ALA A 88 2.15 -10.73 4.18
CA ALA A 88 2.09 -11.08 2.77
C ALA A 88 2.13 -12.59 2.51
N LYS A 89 2.68 -13.36 3.44
CA LYS A 89 2.80 -14.82 3.30
C LYS A 89 1.46 -15.55 3.46
N TYR A 90 0.49 -14.90 4.10
CA TYR A 90 -0.82 -15.50 4.32
C TYR A 90 -1.78 -15.30 3.15
N TYR A 91 -1.40 -14.51 2.16
CA TYR A 91 -2.27 -14.16 1.06
C TYR A 91 -1.56 -14.43 -0.26
N THR A 92 -2.16 -15.28 -1.10
CA THR A 92 -1.65 -15.55 -2.45
C THR A 92 -2.10 -14.48 -3.43
N ASP A 93 -3.23 -13.85 -3.16
CA ASP A 93 -3.75 -12.77 -3.99
C ASP A 93 -3.02 -11.47 -3.66
N ILE A 94 -2.47 -10.80 -4.68
CA ILE A 94 -1.65 -9.60 -4.48
C ILE A 94 -2.47 -8.43 -3.95
N CYS A 95 -3.73 -8.33 -4.29
CA CYS A 95 -4.61 -7.27 -3.80
C CYS A 95 -4.84 -7.42 -2.30
N GLU A 96 -5.13 -8.64 -1.86
CA GLU A 96 -5.28 -8.93 -0.43
C GLU A 96 -3.96 -8.77 0.32
N ALA A 97 -2.87 -9.29 -0.22
CA ALA A 97 -1.56 -9.19 0.42
C ALA A 97 -1.16 -7.72 0.63
N SER A 98 -1.38 -6.89 -0.37
CA SER A 98 -1.05 -5.46 -0.29
C SER A 98 -1.94 -4.73 0.72
N TYR A 99 -3.23 -5.01 0.68
CA TYR A 99 -4.21 -4.39 1.56
C TYR A 99 -3.91 -4.71 3.04
N TYR A 100 -3.76 -5.99 3.36
CA TYR A 100 -3.54 -6.39 4.75
C TYR A 100 -2.15 -6.02 5.26
N THR A 101 -1.16 -5.92 4.38
CA THR A 101 0.15 -5.40 4.75
C THR A 101 0.05 -3.92 5.14
N ALA A 102 -0.64 -3.12 4.33
CA ALA A 102 -0.87 -1.71 4.64
C ALA A 102 -1.66 -1.53 5.93
N LYS A 103 -2.70 -2.33 6.11
CA LYS A 103 -3.53 -2.30 7.32
C LYS A 103 -2.69 -2.64 8.57
N CYS A 104 -1.83 -3.65 8.48
CA CYS A 104 -0.93 -4.02 9.56
C CYS A 104 0.00 -2.86 9.92
N MET A 105 0.56 -2.19 8.93
CA MET A 105 1.45 -1.06 9.16
C MET A 105 0.73 0.09 9.85
N TYR A 106 -0.49 0.38 9.46
CA TYR A 106 -1.29 1.39 10.12
C TYR A 106 -1.57 1.02 11.58
N GLU A 107 -1.99 -0.22 11.82
CA GLU A 107 -2.33 -0.68 13.17
C GLU A 107 -1.10 -0.75 14.09
N THR A 108 0.07 -1.02 13.52
CA THR A 108 1.30 -1.09 14.29
C THR A 108 1.80 0.31 14.68
N ASP A 109 1.72 1.27 13.79
CA ASP A 109 2.19 2.64 14.04
C ASP A 109 1.34 3.65 13.26
N PRO A 110 0.16 4.00 13.80
CA PRO A 110 -0.72 4.93 13.10
C PRO A 110 -0.16 6.35 13.00
N VAL A 111 0.71 6.74 13.90
CA VAL A 111 1.28 8.10 13.92
C VAL A 111 2.19 8.34 12.71
N ASN A 112 2.98 7.32 12.34
CA ASN A 112 3.93 7.43 11.23
C ASN A 112 3.42 6.76 9.95
N PHE A 113 2.14 6.40 9.90
CA PHE A 113 1.59 5.75 8.72
C PHE A 113 1.43 6.75 7.58
N VAL A 114 2.05 6.43 6.45
CA VAL A 114 1.92 7.20 5.22
C VAL A 114 1.50 6.25 4.12
N PHE A 115 0.45 6.63 3.40
CA PHE A 115 -0.01 5.88 2.25
C PHE A 115 0.14 6.75 1.00
N ALA A 116 0.93 6.21 0.06
CA ALA A 116 1.24 6.86 -1.20
C ALA A 116 1.82 8.26 -0.99
#